data_2109acd4b73b64830809c48adb666928
#
_entry.id   2109acd4b73b64830809c48adb666928
#
_cell.length_a   1.000
_cell.length_b   1.000
_cell.length_c   1.000
_cell.angle_alpha   90.00
_cell.angle_beta   90.00
_cell.angle_gamma   90.00
#
_symmetry.space_group_name_H-M   'P 1'
#
loop_
_entity.id
_entity.type
_entity.pdbx_description
1 polymer ?
#
loop_
_entity_poly.entity_id
_entity_poly.type
_entity_poly.pdbx_seq_one_letter_code
_entity_poly.pdbx_strand_id
1 'polypeptide(L)'
;MQISKSIKLYTHIIITIFFVNKVLASETFSKNLIIHENPKILSKVEFKNLNLQDIDLDKNKGKIMILNFWATWCAPCKKEMPSLDKLSLYFKEKIIIYPINMEKPNREKTIKFFKDLKIESLKIYFDPDFKLAKKFKMRGLPTTILIDKNGMEFGRIIGEFNFEDEKFKKILQGKI
;
A
#
# COMPACT_ATOMS: atom_id res chain seq x y z
N MET A 1 -19.59 -51.78 -19.96
CA MET A 1 -20.13 -50.92 -18.89
C MET A 1 -19.06 -50.52 -17.85
N GLN A 2 -17.79 -50.30 -18.27
CA GLN A 2 -16.68 -49.94 -17.39
C GLN A 2 -16.14 -48.48 -17.59
N ILE A 3 -16.54 -47.82 -18.65
CA ILE A 3 -16.05 -46.46 -19.01
C ILE A 3 -16.66 -45.38 -18.14
N SER A 4 -17.86 -45.59 -17.58
CA SER A 4 -18.59 -44.58 -16.78
C SER A 4 -17.96 -44.28 -15.40
N LYS A 5 -17.30 -45.26 -14.76
CA LYS A 5 -16.69 -45.07 -13.43
C LYS A 5 -15.39 -44.27 -13.48
N SER A 6 -14.58 -44.49 -14.54
CA SER A 6 -13.31 -43.72 -14.71
C SER A 6 -13.56 -42.25 -15.01
N ILE A 7 -14.55 -41.91 -15.83
CA ILE A 7 -14.87 -40.48 -16.15
C ILE A 7 -15.34 -39.74 -14.91
N LYS A 8 -16.19 -40.37 -14.06
CA LYS A 8 -16.62 -39.73 -12.80
C LYS A 8 -15.48 -39.50 -11.82
N LEU A 9 -14.50 -40.40 -11.76
CA LEU A 9 -13.32 -40.23 -10.89
C LEU A 9 -12.43 -39.11 -11.39
N TYR A 10 -12.19 -38.98 -12.69
CA TYR A 10 -11.39 -37.86 -13.25
C TYR A 10 -12.06 -36.50 -13.07
N THR A 11 -13.39 -36.40 -13.20
CA THR A 11 -14.11 -35.14 -12.96
C THR A 11 -14.03 -34.71 -11.49
N HIS A 12 -14.09 -35.65 -10.53
CA HIS A 12 -13.93 -35.31 -9.11
C HIS A 12 -12.51 -34.85 -8.77
N ILE A 13 -11.48 -35.48 -9.36
CA ILE A 13 -10.07 -35.07 -9.16
C ILE A 13 -9.81 -33.67 -9.74
N ILE A 14 -10.33 -33.37 -10.93
CA ILE A 14 -10.18 -32.05 -11.55
C ILE A 14 -10.88 -30.96 -10.72
N ILE A 15 -12.09 -31.25 -10.22
CA ILE A 15 -12.82 -30.27 -9.37
C ILE A 15 -12.09 -30.01 -8.04
N THR A 16 -11.53 -31.06 -7.41
CA THR A 16 -10.75 -30.88 -6.15
C THR A 16 -9.46 -30.11 -6.37
N ILE A 17 -8.76 -30.36 -7.51
CA ILE A 17 -7.55 -29.56 -7.85
C ILE A 17 -7.88 -28.09 -8.10
N PHE A 18 -8.99 -27.78 -8.76
CA PHE A 18 -9.45 -26.41 -8.96
C PHE A 18 -9.84 -25.70 -7.66
N PHE A 19 -10.45 -26.40 -6.70
CA PHE A 19 -10.80 -25.86 -5.40
C PHE A 19 -9.55 -25.61 -4.52
N VAL A 20 -8.58 -26.52 -4.51
CA VAL A 20 -7.34 -26.38 -3.75
C VAL A 20 -6.52 -25.21 -4.27
N ASN A 21 -6.42 -25.00 -5.59
CA ASN A 21 -5.72 -23.85 -6.17
C ASN A 21 -6.41 -22.51 -5.85
N LYS A 22 -7.75 -22.46 -5.72
CA LYS A 22 -8.46 -21.25 -5.28
C LYS A 22 -8.22 -20.90 -3.81
N VAL A 23 -8.09 -21.89 -2.95
CA VAL A 23 -7.81 -21.71 -1.52
C VAL A 23 -6.36 -21.21 -1.32
N LEU A 24 -5.38 -21.79 -2.03
CA LEU A 24 -3.97 -21.37 -1.96
C LEU A 24 -3.75 -19.95 -2.50
N ALA A 25 -4.49 -19.52 -3.52
CA ALA A 25 -4.43 -18.13 -4.02
C ALA A 25 -5.05 -17.10 -3.06
N SER A 26 -5.90 -17.55 -2.12
CA SER A 26 -6.55 -16.68 -1.12
C SER A 26 -5.64 -16.35 0.07
N GLU A 27 -4.69 -17.21 0.42
CA GLU A 27 -3.82 -16.99 1.60
C GLU A 27 -2.67 -16.02 1.36
N THR A 28 -2.27 -15.79 0.11
CA THR A 28 -1.11 -14.94 -0.21
C THR A 28 -1.41 -13.43 -0.06
N PHE A 29 -2.69 -13.04 -0.10
CA PHE A 29 -3.11 -11.64 -0.02
C PHE A 29 -2.84 -10.99 1.35
N SER A 30 -2.98 -11.71 2.45
CA SER A 30 -2.98 -11.12 3.79
C SER A 30 -1.61 -11.03 4.47
N LYS A 31 -0.56 -11.66 3.92
CA LYS A 31 0.71 -11.85 4.62
C LYS A 31 1.43 -10.55 4.98
N ASN A 32 1.27 -9.52 4.15
CA ASN A 32 1.94 -8.23 4.33
C ASN A 32 1.01 -7.15 4.92
N LEU A 33 -0.33 -7.37 4.90
CA LEU A 33 -1.33 -6.42 5.39
C LEU A 33 -1.76 -6.79 6.81
N ILE A 34 -1.59 -5.85 7.72
CA ILE A 34 -2.02 -5.95 9.12
C ILE A 34 -3.12 -4.93 9.34
N ILE A 35 -4.33 -5.37 9.67
CA ILE A 35 -5.43 -4.51 10.11
C ILE A 35 -5.50 -4.57 11.63
N HIS A 36 -5.55 -3.41 12.27
CA HIS A 36 -5.65 -3.32 13.72
C HIS A 36 -7.10 -3.54 14.17
N GLU A 37 -7.31 -4.37 15.18
CA GLU A 37 -8.62 -4.51 15.83
C GLU A 37 -9.09 -3.18 16.40
N ASN A 38 -8.19 -2.46 17.06
CA ASN A 38 -8.41 -1.12 17.57
C ASN A 38 -7.46 -0.14 16.86
N PRO A 39 -7.97 0.86 16.13
CA PRO A 39 -7.14 1.88 15.50
C PRO A 39 -6.27 2.62 16.53
N LYS A 40 -5.05 2.96 16.14
CA LYS A 40 -4.06 3.60 17.02
C LYS A 40 -4.11 5.10 16.85
N ILE A 41 -4.21 5.83 17.96
CA ILE A 41 -4.10 7.28 17.96
C ILE A 41 -2.69 7.68 17.50
N LEU A 42 -2.62 8.55 16.51
CA LEU A 42 -1.36 9.13 16.05
C LEU A 42 -1.18 10.51 16.70
N SER A 43 -0.03 10.72 17.33
CA SER A 43 0.42 12.08 17.64
C SER A 43 0.72 12.81 16.33
N LYS A 44 0.87 14.13 16.35
CA LYS A 44 1.14 14.99 15.19
C LYS A 44 2.09 14.34 14.18
N VAL A 45 1.68 14.26 12.91
CA VAL A 45 2.45 13.69 11.80
C VAL A 45 2.77 14.80 10.81
N GLU A 46 4.06 15.13 10.70
CA GLU A 46 4.56 16.19 9.82
C GLU A 46 5.69 15.67 8.94
N PHE A 47 5.71 16.11 7.69
CA PHE A 47 6.73 15.80 6.70
C PHE A 47 6.84 16.96 5.69
N LYS A 48 7.73 16.86 4.72
CA LYS A 48 7.98 17.94 3.75
C LYS A 48 7.44 17.58 2.37
N ASN A 49 6.92 18.57 1.65
CA ASN A 49 6.63 18.43 0.23
C ASN A 49 7.90 18.61 -0.64
N LEU A 50 7.75 18.56 -1.96
CA LEU A 50 8.87 18.72 -2.92
C LEU A 50 9.59 20.07 -2.79
N ASN A 51 8.94 21.11 -2.26
CA ASN A 51 9.50 22.43 -2.02
C ASN A 51 10.00 22.61 -0.57
N LEU A 52 10.09 21.52 0.19
CA LEU A 52 10.52 21.48 1.60
C LEU A 52 9.61 22.26 2.56
N GLN A 53 8.38 22.53 2.15
CA GLN A 53 7.36 23.12 3.01
C GLN A 53 6.72 22.05 3.90
N ASP A 54 6.34 22.43 5.11
CA ASP A 54 5.70 21.52 6.05
C ASP A 54 4.31 21.10 5.60
N ILE A 55 4.06 19.80 5.65
CA ILE A 55 2.76 19.17 5.49
C ILE A 55 2.35 18.63 6.85
N ASP A 56 1.22 19.08 7.34
CA ASP A 56 0.57 18.62 8.55
C ASP A 56 -0.58 17.66 8.15
N LEU A 57 -0.51 16.43 8.60
CA LEU A 57 -1.50 15.41 8.28
C LEU A 57 -2.89 15.75 8.83
N ASP A 58 -2.96 16.40 10.00
CA ASP A 58 -4.21 16.75 10.67
C ASP A 58 -5.11 17.68 9.83
N LYS A 59 -4.52 18.45 8.91
CA LYS A 59 -5.27 19.29 7.97
C LYS A 59 -6.08 18.51 6.94
N ASN A 60 -5.83 17.19 6.82
CA ASN A 60 -6.48 16.31 5.86
C ASN A 60 -7.39 15.26 6.54
N LYS A 61 -7.73 15.44 7.83
CA LYS A 61 -8.76 14.66 8.50
C LYS A 61 -10.08 14.75 7.74
N GLY A 62 -10.89 13.71 7.82
CA GLY A 62 -12.09 13.52 7.01
C GLY A 62 -11.87 12.69 5.74
N LYS A 63 -10.61 12.41 5.37
CA LYS A 63 -10.25 11.50 4.27
C LYS A 63 -9.42 10.32 4.77
N ILE A 64 -9.49 9.21 4.05
CA ILE A 64 -8.53 8.10 4.22
C ILE A 64 -7.17 8.58 3.72
N MET A 65 -6.12 8.34 4.49
CA MET A 65 -4.76 8.72 4.13
C MET A 65 -3.85 7.50 4.13
N ILE A 66 -2.95 7.44 3.16
CA ILE A 66 -1.97 6.36 2.99
C ILE A 66 -0.59 6.98 2.98
N LEU A 67 0.23 6.67 4.00
CA LEU A 67 1.63 7.07 4.02
C LEU A 67 2.46 5.88 3.54
N ASN A 68 3.08 5.99 2.38
CA ASN A 68 3.96 4.96 1.82
C ASN A 68 5.41 5.43 1.93
N PHE A 69 6.21 4.73 2.71
CA PHE A 69 7.63 5.05 2.94
C PHE A 69 8.51 4.26 1.99
N TRP A 70 9.35 4.96 1.24
CA TRP A 70 10.14 4.40 0.14
C TRP A 70 11.50 5.08 -0.03
N ALA A 71 12.36 4.50 -0.89
CA ALA A 71 13.63 5.10 -1.31
C ALA A 71 13.97 4.73 -2.75
N THR A 72 14.80 5.53 -3.43
CA THR A 72 15.16 5.29 -4.83
C THR A 72 16.00 4.02 -5.05
N TRP A 73 16.73 3.58 -4.05
CA TRP A 73 17.53 2.34 -4.06
C TRP A 73 16.73 1.09 -3.66
N CYS A 74 15.52 1.25 -3.18
CA CYS A 74 14.67 0.16 -2.70
C CYS A 74 13.99 -0.56 -3.88
N ALA A 75 14.48 -1.73 -4.26
CA ALA A 75 13.96 -2.49 -5.39
C ALA A 75 12.47 -2.88 -5.24
N PRO A 76 11.97 -3.41 -4.09
CA PRO A 76 10.55 -3.69 -3.91
C PRO A 76 9.69 -2.41 -3.95
N CYS A 77 10.21 -1.25 -3.50
CA CYS A 77 9.49 0.02 -3.62
C CYS A 77 9.26 0.42 -5.09
N LYS A 78 10.30 0.24 -5.95
CA LYS A 78 10.17 0.48 -7.39
C LYS A 78 9.06 -0.35 -8.01
N LYS A 79 8.92 -1.59 -7.55
CA LYS A 79 7.97 -2.55 -8.11
C LYS A 79 6.52 -2.22 -7.72
N GLU A 80 6.29 -1.77 -6.49
CA GLU A 80 4.94 -1.45 -6.02
C GLU A 80 4.43 -0.06 -6.45
N MET A 81 5.32 0.92 -6.65
CA MET A 81 4.97 2.32 -6.88
C MET A 81 3.98 2.54 -8.04
N PRO A 82 4.09 1.87 -9.21
CA PRO A 82 3.09 2.00 -10.27
C PRO A 82 1.68 1.56 -9.85
N SER A 83 1.55 0.51 -9.02
CA SER A 83 0.24 0.07 -8.51
C SER A 83 -0.34 1.06 -7.50
N LEU A 84 0.52 1.71 -6.72
CA LEU A 84 0.12 2.77 -5.80
C LEU A 84 -0.39 4.02 -6.55
N ASP A 85 0.24 4.37 -7.68
CA ASP A 85 -0.21 5.46 -8.57
C ASP A 85 -1.59 5.16 -9.15
N LYS A 86 -1.82 3.95 -9.64
CA LYS A 86 -3.13 3.52 -10.13
C LYS A 86 -4.20 3.51 -9.03
N LEU A 87 -3.84 3.16 -7.79
CA LEU A 87 -4.75 3.28 -6.65
C LEU A 87 -5.19 4.74 -6.44
N SER A 88 -4.24 5.69 -6.54
CA SER A 88 -4.54 7.12 -6.45
C SER A 88 -5.53 7.55 -7.53
N LEU A 89 -5.31 7.13 -8.78
CA LEU A 89 -6.20 7.42 -9.90
C LEU A 89 -7.59 6.79 -9.72
N TYR A 90 -7.65 5.57 -9.16
CA TYR A 90 -8.92 4.87 -8.93
C TYR A 90 -9.81 5.56 -7.90
N PHE A 91 -9.25 5.95 -6.76
CA PHE A 91 -10.00 6.59 -5.67
C PHE A 91 -10.12 8.12 -5.80
N LYS A 92 -9.25 8.74 -6.61
CA LYS A 92 -9.20 10.19 -6.82
C LYS A 92 -9.16 10.95 -5.47
N GLU A 93 -10.06 11.89 -5.31
CA GLU A 93 -10.10 12.75 -4.11
C GLU A 93 -10.65 12.07 -2.84
N LYS A 94 -11.14 10.83 -2.94
CA LYS A 94 -11.69 10.10 -1.79
C LYS A 94 -10.61 9.65 -0.81
N ILE A 95 -9.39 9.41 -1.30
CA ILE A 95 -8.23 9.08 -0.48
C ILE A 95 -7.06 10.03 -0.82
N ILE A 96 -6.13 10.18 0.10
CA ILE A 96 -4.89 10.92 -0.13
C ILE A 96 -3.72 9.98 0.08
N ILE A 97 -2.81 9.91 -0.90
CA ILE A 97 -1.61 9.09 -0.83
C ILE A 97 -0.39 10.01 -0.73
N TYR A 98 0.45 9.72 0.24
CA TYR A 98 1.70 10.42 0.53
C TYR A 98 2.88 9.45 0.36
N PRO A 99 3.48 9.32 -0.82
CA PRO A 99 4.74 8.60 -0.97
C PRO A 99 5.89 9.43 -0.40
N ILE A 100 6.36 9.03 0.78
CA ILE A 100 7.37 9.75 1.57
C ILE A 100 8.74 9.13 1.34
N ASN A 101 9.61 9.86 0.67
CA ASN A 101 10.99 9.43 0.42
C ASN A 101 11.82 9.54 1.70
N MET A 102 12.53 8.45 2.03
CA MET A 102 13.34 8.28 3.23
C MET A 102 14.83 8.61 3.00
N GLU A 103 15.15 9.34 1.94
CA GLU A 103 16.52 9.81 1.66
C GLU A 103 16.63 11.31 1.96
N LYS A 104 17.86 11.82 2.03
CA LYS A 104 18.07 13.27 2.00
C LYS A 104 17.37 13.85 0.78
N PRO A 105 16.61 14.95 0.91
CA PRO A 105 15.89 15.54 -0.20
C PRO A 105 16.80 15.83 -1.38
N ASN A 106 16.51 15.21 -2.51
CA ASN A 106 17.15 15.46 -3.79
C ASN A 106 16.06 15.53 -4.86
N ARG A 107 15.67 16.77 -5.19
CA ARG A 107 14.57 17.06 -6.12
C ARG A 107 14.75 16.37 -7.48
N GLU A 108 15.90 16.52 -8.09
CA GLU A 108 16.18 16.00 -9.45
C GLU A 108 16.13 14.48 -9.47
N LYS A 109 16.83 13.83 -8.54
CA LYS A 109 16.86 12.37 -8.42
C LYS A 109 15.45 11.81 -8.22
N THR A 110 14.64 12.46 -7.37
CA THR A 110 13.29 11.96 -7.06
C THR A 110 12.33 12.19 -8.21
N ILE A 111 12.39 13.32 -8.90
CA ILE A 111 11.60 13.59 -10.11
C ILE A 111 11.98 12.59 -11.23
N LYS A 112 13.29 12.35 -11.43
CA LYS A 112 13.74 11.36 -12.40
C LYS A 112 13.20 9.98 -12.10
N PHE A 113 13.24 9.55 -10.84
CA PHE A 113 12.68 8.27 -10.40
C PHE A 113 11.19 8.14 -10.75
N PHE A 114 10.37 9.16 -10.46
CA PHE A 114 8.94 9.16 -10.81
C PHE A 114 8.73 9.09 -12.32
N LYS A 115 9.51 9.85 -13.08
CA LYS A 115 9.46 9.83 -14.55
C LYS A 115 9.82 8.46 -15.12
N ASP A 116 10.89 7.85 -14.61
CA ASP A 116 11.35 6.53 -15.07
C ASP A 116 10.29 5.43 -14.82
N LEU A 117 9.52 5.55 -13.74
CA LEU A 117 8.42 4.66 -13.39
C LEU A 117 7.06 5.07 -13.99
N LYS A 118 7.01 6.17 -14.76
CA LYS A 118 5.78 6.72 -15.36
C LYS A 118 4.68 6.99 -14.32
N ILE A 119 5.07 7.56 -13.16
CA ILE A 119 4.15 7.97 -12.11
C ILE A 119 3.51 9.30 -12.50
N GLU A 120 2.18 9.38 -12.51
CA GLU A 120 1.42 10.53 -13.04
C GLU A 120 0.63 11.27 -11.97
N SER A 121 0.08 10.56 -10.98
CA SER A 121 -0.85 11.14 -9.99
C SER A 121 -0.24 11.42 -8.63
N LEU A 122 0.80 10.68 -8.24
CA LEU A 122 1.43 10.81 -6.95
C LEU A 122 2.32 12.06 -6.87
N LYS A 123 2.27 12.74 -5.72
CA LYS A 123 3.16 13.86 -5.40
C LYS A 123 4.36 13.36 -4.58
N ILE A 124 5.43 14.13 -4.56
CA ILE A 124 6.69 13.78 -3.87
C ILE A 124 6.72 14.42 -2.49
N TYR A 125 7.08 13.62 -1.47
CA TYR A 125 7.24 14.04 -0.09
C TYR A 125 8.53 13.47 0.50
N PHE A 126 9.01 14.06 1.61
CA PHE A 126 10.25 13.69 2.29
C PHE A 126 10.10 13.69 3.81
N ASP A 127 10.78 12.77 4.47
CA ASP A 127 11.06 12.78 5.92
C ASP A 127 12.57 12.95 6.15
N PRO A 128 13.13 14.18 5.98
CA PRO A 128 14.57 14.40 5.94
C PRO A 128 15.30 14.05 7.23
N ASP A 129 14.60 14.11 8.35
CA ASP A 129 15.15 13.86 9.70
C ASP A 129 14.84 12.45 10.20
N PHE A 130 14.22 11.60 9.39
CA PHE A 130 13.78 10.24 9.76
C PHE A 130 12.87 10.21 11.01
N LYS A 131 12.15 11.32 11.27
CA LYS A 131 11.25 11.44 12.43
C LYS A 131 10.09 10.46 12.34
N LEU A 132 9.53 10.29 11.14
CA LEU A 132 8.41 9.38 10.91
C LEU A 132 8.86 7.92 10.98
N ALA A 133 10.07 7.59 10.49
CA ALA A 133 10.61 6.24 10.62
C ALA A 133 10.67 5.79 12.08
N LYS A 134 11.17 6.67 12.96
CA LYS A 134 11.23 6.42 14.41
C LYS A 134 9.83 6.33 15.02
N LYS A 135 8.96 7.29 14.70
CA LYS A 135 7.58 7.37 15.18
C LYS A 135 6.78 6.10 14.88
N PHE A 136 6.80 5.63 13.64
CA PHE A 136 6.10 4.42 13.22
C PHE A 136 6.85 3.13 13.53
N LYS A 137 8.02 3.21 14.18
CA LYS A 137 8.89 2.06 14.53
C LYS A 137 9.13 1.16 13.30
N MET A 138 9.46 1.79 12.18
CA MET A 138 9.67 1.08 10.91
C MET A 138 10.91 0.19 10.98
N ARG A 139 10.81 -1.00 10.38
CA ARG A 139 11.89 -2.00 10.35
C ARG A 139 12.52 -2.16 8.97
N GLY A 140 11.93 -1.53 7.95
CA GLY A 140 12.41 -1.63 6.57
C GLY A 140 11.50 -0.92 5.59
N LEU A 141 11.88 -0.95 4.31
CA LEU A 141 11.15 -0.37 3.19
C LEU A 141 10.75 -1.48 2.19
N PRO A 142 9.59 -1.31 1.53
CA PRO A 142 8.59 -0.31 1.80
C PRO A 142 7.81 -0.61 3.09
N THR A 143 7.27 0.43 3.71
CA THR A 143 6.27 0.32 4.77
C THR A 143 5.15 1.28 4.45
N THR A 144 3.90 0.82 4.56
CA THR A 144 2.72 1.66 4.32
C THR A 144 1.86 1.72 5.57
N ILE A 145 1.46 2.92 5.98
CA ILE A 145 0.56 3.17 7.10
C ILE A 145 -0.79 3.60 6.55
N LEU A 146 -1.85 2.96 7.02
CA LEU A 146 -3.23 3.21 6.63
C LEU A 146 -3.92 4.01 7.72
N ILE A 147 -4.43 5.19 7.39
CA ILE A 147 -4.99 6.16 8.33
C ILE A 147 -6.45 6.43 7.95
N ASP A 148 -7.32 6.37 8.94
CA ASP A 148 -8.76 6.60 8.78
C ASP A 148 -9.12 8.09 8.77
N LYS A 149 -10.41 8.40 8.59
CA LYS A 149 -10.94 9.76 8.56
C LYS A 149 -10.73 10.55 9.87
N ASN A 150 -10.56 9.83 10.99
CA ASN A 150 -10.31 10.44 12.30
C ASN A 150 -8.81 10.73 12.53
N GLY A 151 -7.94 10.34 11.59
CA GLY A 151 -6.49 10.47 11.73
C GLY A 151 -5.86 9.34 12.54
N MET A 152 -6.54 8.21 12.72
CA MET A 152 -6.03 7.05 13.45
C MET A 152 -5.46 5.99 12.50
N GLU A 153 -4.34 5.37 12.88
CA GLU A 153 -3.80 4.24 12.14
C GLU A 153 -4.70 3.02 12.31
N PHE A 154 -5.36 2.59 11.24
CA PHE A 154 -6.19 1.38 11.25
C PHE A 154 -5.50 0.14 10.69
N GLY A 155 -4.32 0.30 10.10
CA GLY A 155 -3.54 -0.83 9.60
C GLY A 155 -2.22 -0.41 9.01
N ARG A 156 -1.41 -1.39 8.61
CA ARG A 156 -0.14 -1.17 7.91
C ARG A 156 0.20 -2.33 6.99
N ILE A 157 1.03 -2.03 5.99
CA ILE A 157 1.59 -3.00 5.07
C ILE A 157 3.10 -2.98 5.25
N ILE A 158 3.71 -4.17 5.40
CA ILE A 158 5.15 -4.32 5.61
C ILE A 158 5.75 -5.07 4.42
N GLY A 159 6.60 -4.42 3.64
CA GLY A 159 7.17 -4.94 2.41
C GLY A 159 6.30 -4.67 1.18
N GLU A 160 6.75 -5.17 0.03
CA GLU A 160 6.10 -5.00 -1.28
C GLU A 160 4.63 -5.41 -1.27
N PHE A 161 3.80 -4.60 -1.89
CA PHE A 161 2.37 -4.85 -1.99
C PHE A 161 1.81 -4.45 -3.36
N ASN A 162 0.83 -5.21 -3.86
CA ASN A 162 0.08 -4.84 -5.06
C ASN A 162 -1.17 -4.04 -4.67
N PHE A 163 -1.11 -2.72 -4.82
CA PHE A 163 -2.22 -1.83 -4.48
C PHE A 163 -3.41 -1.90 -5.44
N GLU A 164 -3.30 -2.62 -6.56
CA GLU A 164 -4.43 -2.91 -7.45
C GLU A 164 -5.26 -4.12 -6.98
N ASP A 165 -4.91 -4.75 -5.86
CA ASP A 165 -5.66 -5.89 -5.33
C ASP A 165 -7.10 -5.50 -4.97
N GLU A 166 -8.07 -6.27 -5.48
CA GLU A 166 -9.49 -5.97 -5.32
C GLU A 166 -9.98 -6.12 -3.88
N LYS A 167 -9.37 -7.01 -3.08
CA LYS A 167 -9.73 -7.15 -1.65
C LYS A 167 -9.26 -5.93 -0.88
N PHE A 168 -8.06 -5.43 -1.18
CA PHE A 168 -7.55 -4.19 -0.58
C PHE A 168 -8.41 -2.99 -0.93
N LYS A 169 -8.79 -2.83 -2.20
CA LYS A 169 -9.72 -1.77 -2.64
C LYS A 169 -11.06 -1.82 -1.89
N LYS A 170 -11.64 -3.03 -1.70
CA LYS A 170 -12.87 -3.21 -0.91
C LYS A 170 -12.69 -2.80 0.55
N ILE A 171 -11.54 -3.09 1.18
CA ILE A 171 -11.23 -2.64 2.55
C ILE A 171 -11.25 -1.11 2.61
N LEU A 172 -10.59 -0.44 1.67
CA LEU A 172 -10.59 1.03 1.63
C LEU A 172 -12.00 1.59 1.37
N GLN A 173 -12.76 1.00 0.43
CA GLN A 173 -14.14 1.40 0.15
C GLN A 173 -15.03 1.33 1.40
N GLY A 174 -14.88 0.29 2.21
CA GLY A 174 -15.62 0.14 3.48
C GLY A 174 -15.23 1.16 4.57
N LYS A 175 -14.15 1.93 4.37
CA LYS A 175 -13.66 2.98 5.27
C LYS A 175 -13.99 4.41 4.76
N ILE A 176 -14.29 4.57 3.47
CA ILE A 176 -14.74 5.82 2.84
C ILE A 176 -16.17 6.16 3.21
#